data_9d6c627fa29b60c0d50815cc1c04fd39
#
_entry.id   9d6c627fa29b60c0d50815cc1c04fd39
#
_cell.length_a   1.000
_cell.length_b   1.000
_cell.length_c   1.000
_cell.angle_alpha   90.00
_cell.angle_beta   90.00
_cell.angle_gamma   90.00
#
_symmetry.space_group_name_H-M   'P 1'
#
loop_
_entity.id
_entity.type
_entity.pdbx_description
1 polymer ?
#
loop_
_entity_poly.entity_id
_entity_poly.type
_entity_poly.pdbx_seq_one_letter_code
_entity_poly.pdbx_strand_id
1 'polypeptide(L)'
;ASLDMLSGGRLEFGIGYGWCVEEMRNHGLDYKKRRGILRENILLAKELWTKDEASFSGKHIQFESSWAWPKPTTKPHPPILMGGAAGPKTAAHIAEFCDGWMPLGGMYDFEGGMKNVADACNAIGRDPSSLQISVFYGMGCPDADTIKKHADQGVKRVICALPPQPADAALPMLDQYAKNI
;
A
#
# COMPACT_ATOMS: atom_id res chain seq x y z
N ALA A 1 8.71 11.17 5.83
CA ALA A 1 10.12 11.58 5.66
C ALA A 1 10.99 11.14 6.85
N SER A 2 10.66 11.58 8.09
CA SER A 2 11.48 11.28 9.27
C SER A 2 11.69 9.79 9.52
N LEU A 3 10.65 8.96 9.39
CA LEU A 3 10.78 7.50 9.51
C LEU A 3 11.67 6.90 8.41
N ASP A 4 11.56 7.38 7.19
CA ASP A 4 12.40 6.92 6.09
C ASP A 4 13.87 7.25 6.36
N MET A 5 14.15 8.46 6.81
CA MET A 5 15.49 8.88 7.20
C MET A 5 16.04 8.03 8.36
N LEU A 6 15.27 7.86 9.45
CA LEU A 6 15.71 7.08 10.62
C LEU A 6 15.92 5.60 10.30
N SER A 7 15.15 5.05 9.37
CA SER A 7 15.32 3.66 8.93
C SER A 7 16.41 3.47 7.89
N GLY A 8 17.07 4.54 7.40
CA GLY A 8 18.04 4.47 6.32
C GLY A 8 17.40 4.05 4.98
N GLY A 9 16.19 4.54 4.66
CA GLY A 9 15.51 4.27 3.40
C GLY A 9 14.78 2.91 3.33
N ARG A 10 14.45 2.31 4.48
CA ARG A 10 13.75 1.01 4.54
C ARG A 10 12.23 1.13 4.67
N LEU A 11 11.70 2.36 4.66
CA LEU A 11 10.26 2.60 4.81
C LEU A 11 9.52 2.20 3.52
N GLU A 12 8.46 1.41 3.67
CA GLU A 12 7.38 1.28 2.70
C GLU A 12 6.12 1.87 3.31
N PHE A 13 5.46 2.74 2.55
CA PHE A 13 4.30 3.47 3.06
C PHE A 13 2.99 2.82 2.60
N GLY A 14 2.43 1.98 3.45
CA GLY A 14 1.13 1.34 3.22
C GLY A 14 -0.02 2.33 3.43
N ILE A 15 -0.93 2.38 2.48
CA ILE A 15 -2.11 3.26 2.51
C ILE A 15 -3.40 2.48 2.25
N GLY A 16 -4.52 3.01 2.73
CA GLY A 16 -5.85 2.46 2.50
C GLY A 16 -6.94 3.51 2.68
N TYR A 17 -8.12 3.24 2.12
CA TYR A 17 -9.24 4.20 2.18
C TYR A 17 -9.93 4.26 3.53
N GLY A 18 -9.68 3.29 4.42
CA GLY A 18 -10.48 3.10 5.62
C GLY A 18 -11.85 2.46 5.33
N TRP A 19 -12.40 1.81 6.32
CA TRP A 19 -13.68 1.08 6.23
C TRP A 19 -14.68 1.48 7.32
N CYS A 20 -14.21 1.97 8.47
CA CYS A 20 -15.06 2.33 9.60
C CYS A 20 -15.68 3.72 9.41
N VAL A 21 -16.98 3.75 9.19
CA VAL A 21 -17.74 5.00 8.95
C VAL A 21 -17.75 5.89 10.18
N GLU A 22 -17.91 5.28 11.35
CA GLU A 22 -17.99 5.95 12.65
C GLU A 22 -16.66 6.64 12.99
N GLU A 23 -15.55 5.96 12.76
CA GLU A 23 -14.21 6.52 12.96
C GLU A 23 -13.98 7.73 12.06
N MET A 24 -14.29 7.61 10.77
CA MET A 24 -14.16 8.73 9.85
C MET A 24 -15.02 9.93 10.25
N ARG A 25 -16.24 9.68 10.70
CA ARG A 25 -17.13 10.73 11.18
C ARG A 25 -16.55 11.45 12.40
N ASN A 26 -15.97 10.71 13.35
CA ASN A 26 -15.30 11.29 14.52
C ASN A 26 -14.10 12.18 14.14
N HIS A 27 -13.43 11.88 13.01
CA HIS A 27 -12.37 12.71 12.46
C HIS A 27 -12.87 13.80 11.49
N GLY A 28 -14.17 14.04 11.41
CA GLY A 28 -14.76 15.06 10.53
C GLY A 28 -14.69 14.74 9.03
N LEU A 29 -14.47 13.47 8.67
CA LEU A 29 -14.35 13.05 7.29
C LEU A 29 -15.66 12.45 6.76
N ASP A 30 -16.06 12.88 5.56
CA ASP A 30 -17.16 12.24 4.82
C ASP A 30 -16.66 10.93 4.19
N TYR A 31 -17.20 9.81 4.66
CA TYR A 31 -16.89 8.47 4.14
C TYR A 31 -17.02 8.37 2.62
N LYS A 32 -18.01 9.05 2.02
CA LYS A 32 -18.22 9.01 0.56
C LYS A 32 -17.10 9.70 -0.22
N LYS A 33 -16.40 10.65 0.40
CA LYS A 33 -15.30 11.41 -0.21
C LYS A 33 -13.92 10.81 0.05
N ARG A 34 -13.80 9.77 0.91
CA ARG A 34 -12.52 9.23 1.39
C ARG A 34 -11.52 8.88 0.29
N ARG A 35 -12.00 8.37 -0.86
CA ARG A 35 -11.11 7.99 -1.98
C ARG A 35 -10.45 9.21 -2.63
N GLY A 36 -11.23 10.26 -2.89
CA GLY A 36 -10.70 11.52 -3.44
C GLY A 36 -9.80 12.22 -2.45
N ILE A 37 -10.17 12.25 -1.17
CA ILE A 37 -9.37 12.84 -0.09
C ILE A 37 -8.02 12.10 0.02
N LEU A 38 -8.01 10.77 0.07
CA LEU A 38 -6.77 10.00 0.11
C LEU A 38 -5.89 10.30 -1.10
N ARG A 39 -6.46 10.26 -2.31
CA ARG A 39 -5.72 10.57 -3.54
C ARG A 39 -5.01 11.92 -3.44
N GLU A 40 -5.75 12.97 -3.09
CA GLU A 40 -5.19 14.33 -3.01
C GLU A 40 -4.15 14.48 -1.90
N ASN A 41 -4.36 13.83 -0.74
CA ASN A 41 -3.36 13.79 0.32
C ASN A 41 -2.05 13.12 -0.12
N ILE A 42 -2.13 12.02 -0.87
CA ILE A 42 -0.92 11.34 -1.37
C ILE A 42 -0.22 12.19 -2.44
N LEU A 43 -0.96 12.83 -3.34
CA LEU A 43 -0.36 13.72 -4.32
C LEU A 43 0.31 14.92 -3.65
N LEU A 44 -0.31 15.54 -2.65
CA LEU A 44 0.30 16.59 -1.84
C LEU A 44 1.54 16.08 -1.09
N ALA A 45 1.49 14.89 -0.50
CA ALA A 45 2.64 14.30 0.19
C ALA A 45 3.83 14.12 -0.77
N LYS A 46 3.60 13.66 -2.00
CA LYS A 46 4.65 13.56 -3.03
C LYS A 46 5.25 14.93 -3.37
N GLU A 47 4.42 15.96 -3.52
CA GLU A 47 4.90 17.33 -3.73
C GLU A 47 5.83 17.77 -2.57
N LEU A 48 5.36 17.60 -1.32
CA LEU A 48 6.11 17.95 -0.12
C LEU A 48 7.41 17.15 0.05
N TRP A 49 7.45 15.90 -0.42
CA TRP A 49 8.64 15.06 -0.33
C TRP A 49 9.69 15.36 -1.40
N THR A 50 9.25 15.86 -2.56
CA THR A 50 10.12 16.01 -3.74
C THR A 50 10.52 17.45 -4.05
N LYS A 51 9.71 18.43 -3.67
CA LYS A 51 9.96 19.85 -3.94
C LYS A 51 10.42 20.57 -2.69
N ASP A 52 11.29 21.58 -2.85
CA ASP A 52 11.73 22.43 -1.72
C ASP A 52 10.56 23.21 -1.16
N GLU A 53 9.76 23.78 -2.01
CA GLU A 53 8.51 24.49 -1.71
C GLU A 53 7.36 23.83 -2.48
N ALA A 54 6.29 23.50 -1.78
CA ALA A 54 5.15 22.80 -2.34
C ALA A 54 3.84 23.46 -1.98
N SER A 55 2.93 23.48 -2.94
CA SER A 55 1.52 23.86 -2.78
C SER A 55 0.63 22.85 -3.50
N PHE A 56 -0.64 22.80 -3.13
CA PHE A 56 -1.59 21.89 -3.77
C PHE A 56 -2.98 22.52 -3.82
N SER A 57 -3.63 22.43 -4.98
CA SER A 57 -5.00 22.90 -5.19
C SER A 57 -5.82 21.80 -5.83
N GLY A 58 -6.54 21.04 -5.00
CA GLY A 58 -7.42 19.97 -5.40
C GLY A 58 -8.89 20.27 -5.12
N LYS A 59 -9.74 19.30 -5.34
CA LYS A 59 -11.17 19.37 -5.04
C LYS A 59 -11.46 19.32 -3.53
N HIS A 60 -10.65 18.57 -2.80
CA HIS A 60 -10.83 18.28 -1.37
C HIS A 60 -9.77 18.94 -0.51
N ILE A 61 -8.57 19.12 -1.04
CA ILE A 61 -7.42 19.64 -0.33
C ILE A 61 -6.96 20.93 -0.97
N GLN A 62 -6.85 21.98 -0.16
CA GLN A 62 -6.20 23.25 -0.51
C GLN A 62 -5.03 23.43 0.45
N PHE A 63 -3.83 23.60 -0.09
CA PHE A 63 -2.61 23.73 0.69
C PHE A 63 -1.75 24.85 0.11
N GLU A 64 -1.56 25.89 0.91
CA GLU A 64 -0.73 27.02 0.54
C GLU A 64 0.75 26.64 0.49
N SER A 65 1.55 27.46 -0.20
CA SER A 65 2.98 27.22 -0.34
C SER A 65 3.67 27.05 1.01
N SER A 66 4.39 25.94 1.17
CA SER A 66 5.04 25.60 2.43
C SER A 66 6.26 24.72 2.21
N TRP A 67 7.12 24.68 3.21
CA TRP A 67 8.29 23.81 3.29
C TRP A 67 8.00 22.59 4.16
N ALA A 68 8.61 21.45 3.81
CA ALA A 68 8.57 20.24 4.62
C ALA A 68 9.96 19.61 4.67
N TRP A 69 10.61 19.67 5.83
CA TRP A 69 11.90 19.10 6.07
C TRP A 69 11.90 18.22 7.33
N PRO A 70 12.69 17.11 7.40
CA PRO A 70 13.61 16.64 6.35
C PRO A 70 12.88 16.07 5.15
N LYS A 71 13.57 15.96 4.00
CA LYS A 71 13.12 15.18 2.85
C LYS A 71 13.40 13.69 3.09
N PRO A 72 12.63 12.78 2.47
CA PRO A 72 12.93 11.35 2.52
C PRO A 72 14.33 11.02 1.98
N THR A 73 14.98 10.01 2.56
CA THR A 73 16.23 9.45 2.05
C THR A 73 16.00 8.73 0.72
N THR A 74 14.93 7.95 0.64
CA THR A 74 14.51 7.25 -0.58
C THR A 74 14.05 8.23 -1.63
N LYS A 75 14.55 8.08 -2.87
CA LYS A 75 14.21 8.97 -3.98
C LYS A 75 13.37 8.25 -5.04
N PRO A 76 12.36 8.91 -5.61
CA PRO A 76 11.89 10.28 -5.32
C PRO A 76 11.17 10.40 -3.98
N HIS A 77 10.61 9.33 -3.44
CA HIS A 77 9.92 9.20 -2.16
C HIS A 77 9.87 7.72 -1.74
N PRO A 78 9.53 7.39 -0.47
CA PRO A 78 9.30 6.01 -0.04
C PRO A 78 8.23 5.33 -0.91
N PRO A 79 8.39 4.03 -1.24
CA PRO A 79 7.38 3.29 -2.00
C PRO A 79 6.01 3.34 -1.32
N ILE A 80 4.97 3.61 -2.09
CA ILE A 80 3.58 3.70 -1.65
C ILE A 80 2.82 2.46 -2.09
N LEU A 81 2.29 1.70 -1.13
CA LEU A 81 1.56 0.47 -1.39
C LEU A 81 0.07 0.63 -1.03
N MET A 82 -0.81 0.40 -1.99
CA MET A 82 -2.26 0.42 -1.76
C MET A 82 -2.72 -0.90 -1.16
N GLY A 83 -3.35 -0.84 0.01
CA GLY A 83 -4.03 -1.97 0.63
C GLY A 83 -5.46 -2.17 0.13
N GLY A 84 -5.93 -3.41 0.22
CA GLY A 84 -7.32 -3.78 -0.06
C GLY A 84 -7.59 -4.32 -1.46
N ALA A 85 -8.87 -4.52 -1.79
CA ALA A 85 -9.30 -5.07 -3.08
C ALA A 85 -9.04 -4.09 -4.24
N ALA A 86 -8.49 -4.58 -5.34
CA ALA A 86 -8.24 -3.80 -6.55
C ALA A 86 -9.42 -3.88 -7.55
N GLY A 87 -10.60 -3.41 -7.14
CA GLY A 87 -11.65 -3.12 -8.12
C GLY A 87 -11.25 -1.95 -9.04
N PRO A 88 -11.98 -1.68 -10.15
CA PRO A 88 -11.56 -0.75 -11.20
C PRO A 88 -11.13 0.63 -10.69
N LYS A 89 -11.85 1.22 -9.72
CA LYS A 89 -11.50 2.53 -9.15
C LYS A 89 -10.22 2.49 -8.31
N THR A 90 -10.00 1.41 -7.56
CA THR A 90 -8.77 1.23 -6.77
C THR A 90 -7.58 0.97 -7.69
N ALA A 91 -7.77 0.14 -8.72
CA ALA A 91 -6.76 -0.14 -9.73
C ALA A 91 -6.30 1.14 -10.45
N ALA A 92 -7.23 2.04 -10.80
CA ALA A 92 -6.88 3.34 -11.37
C ALA A 92 -5.99 4.18 -10.43
N HIS A 93 -6.28 4.21 -9.12
CA HIS A 93 -5.44 4.90 -8.15
C HIS A 93 -4.08 4.23 -7.96
N ILE A 94 -4.03 2.87 -7.97
CA ILE A 94 -2.76 2.13 -7.93
C ILE A 94 -1.90 2.53 -9.13
N ALA A 95 -2.47 2.49 -10.34
CA ALA A 95 -1.76 2.86 -11.55
C ALA A 95 -1.29 4.32 -11.54
N GLU A 96 -2.11 5.24 -11.01
CA GLU A 96 -1.83 6.68 -11.04
C GLU A 96 -0.71 7.10 -10.07
N PHE A 97 -0.76 6.65 -8.81
CA PHE A 97 0.11 7.22 -7.77
C PHE A 97 0.76 6.23 -6.81
N CYS A 98 0.52 4.92 -6.92
CA CYS A 98 1.16 3.94 -6.05
C CYS A 98 2.36 3.27 -6.73
N ASP A 99 3.26 2.73 -5.90
CA ASP A 99 4.42 1.95 -6.33
C ASP A 99 4.16 0.45 -6.16
N GLY A 100 3.05 0.09 -5.52
CA GLY A 100 2.66 -1.31 -5.36
C GLY A 100 1.23 -1.50 -4.85
N TRP A 101 0.85 -2.78 -4.80
CA TRP A 101 -0.44 -3.24 -4.29
C TRP A 101 -0.24 -4.35 -3.27
N MET A 102 -0.99 -4.29 -2.15
CA MET A 102 -0.92 -5.25 -1.06
C MET A 102 -2.33 -5.67 -0.61
N PRO A 103 -2.97 -6.63 -1.29
CA PRO A 103 -4.25 -7.19 -0.87
C PRO A 103 -4.11 -8.11 0.34
N LEU A 104 -5.26 -8.35 1.01
CA LEU A 104 -5.39 -9.43 1.99
C LEU A 104 -5.56 -10.77 1.26
N GLY A 105 -4.62 -11.68 1.48
CA GLY A 105 -4.65 -13.03 0.93
C GLY A 105 -5.84 -13.83 1.44
N GLY A 106 -6.48 -14.58 0.54
CA GLY A 106 -7.66 -15.39 0.85
C GLY A 106 -8.97 -14.61 1.05
N MET A 107 -8.92 -13.27 1.09
CA MET A 107 -10.11 -12.44 1.32
C MET A 107 -10.65 -11.82 0.02
N TYR A 108 -9.79 -11.51 -0.92
CA TYR A 108 -10.14 -10.82 -2.16
C TYR A 108 -9.83 -11.67 -3.39
N ASP A 109 -10.55 -11.41 -4.49
CA ASP A 109 -10.22 -11.94 -5.81
C ASP A 109 -8.88 -11.36 -6.27
N PHE A 110 -7.82 -12.13 -6.04
CA PHE A 110 -6.46 -11.72 -6.37
C PHE A 110 -6.23 -11.65 -7.87
N GLU A 111 -6.70 -12.65 -8.64
CA GLU A 111 -6.49 -12.72 -10.08
C GLU A 111 -7.25 -11.60 -10.82
N GLY A 112 -8.52 -11.38 -10.45
CA GLY A 112 -9.29 -10.25 -10.97
C GLY A 112 -8.68 -8.91 -10.58
N GLY A 113 -8.12 -8.80 -9.37
CA GLY A 113 -7.38 -7.62 -8.91
C GLY A 113 -6.14 -7.36 -9.76
N MET A 114 -5.31 -8.36 -10.02
CA MET A 114 -4.13 -8.27 -10.88
C MET A 114 -4.50 -7.81 -12.29
N LYS A 115 -5.56 -8.40 -12.87
CA LYS A 115 -6.07 -7.99 -14.18
C LYS A 115 -6.50 -6.51 -14.18
N ASN A 116 -7.29 -6.08 -13.21
CA ASN A 116 -7.74 -4.69 -13.12
C ASN A 116 -6.56 -3.72 -13.00
N VAL A 117 -5.54 -4.07 -12.22
CA VAL A 117 -4.33 -3.26 -12.05
C VAL A 117 -3.55 -3.18 -13.38
N ALA A 118 -3.37 -4.30 -14.07
CA ALA A 118 -2.70 -4.32 -15.37
C ALA A 118 -3.46 -3.48 -16.41
N ASP A 119 -4.78 -3.63 -16.50
CA ASP A 119 -5.63 -2.87 -17.42
C ASP A 119 -5.54 -1.35 -17.12
N ALA A 120 -5.56 -0.96 -15.84
CA ALA A 120 -5.45 0.44 -15.44
C ALA A 120 -4.06 1.02 -15.75
N CYS A 121 -2.98 0.27 -15.56
CA CYS A 121 -1.63 0.69 -15.94
C CYS A 121 -1.52 0.90 -17.45
N ASN A 122 -1.98 -0.07 -18.23
CA ASN A 122 -1.96 0.00 -19.70
C ASN A 122 -2.75 1.21 -20.22
N ALA A 123 -3.89 1.54 -19.60
CA ALA A 123 -4.71 2.68 -19.99
C ALA A 123 -3.99 4.04 -19.88
N ILE A 124 -2.97 4.14 -19.03
CA ILE A 124 -2.16 5.36 -18.85
C ILE A 124 -0.73 5.21 -19.39
N GLY A 125 -0.42 4.11 -20.08
CA GLY A 125 0.91 3.86 -20.65
C GLY A 125 1.98 3.50 -19.63
N ARG A 126 1.59 3.03 -18.43
CA ARG A 126 2.49 2.54 -17.38
C ARG A 126 2.72 1.04 -17.54
N ASP A 127 3.98 0.60 -17.43
CA ASP A 127 4.28 -0.82 -17.36
C ASP A 127 3.76 -1.43 -16.04
N PRO A 128 2.83 -2.42 -16.07
CA PRO A 128 2.35 -3.10 -14.87
C PRO A 128 3.45 -3.76 -14.05
N SER A 129 4.54 -4.22 -14.68
CA SER A 129 5.67 -4.87 -14.00
C SER A 129 6.47 -3.92 -13.12
N SER A 130 6.28 -2.59 -13.28
CA SER A 130 6.87 -1.56 -12.42
C SER A 130 6.29 -1.56 -11.00
N LEU A 131 5.14 -2.24 -10.80
CA LEU A 131 4.49 -2.30 -9.49
C LEU A 131 5.03 -3.45 -8.64
N GLN A 132 5.27 -3.17 -7.37
CA GLN A 132 5.55 -4.19 -6.37
C GLN A 132 4.25 -4.82 -5.88
N ILE A 133 4.08 -6.11 -6.11
CA ILE A 133 2.93 -6.86 -5.59
C ILE A 133 3.37 -7.61 -4.33
N SER A 134 2.68 -7.35 -3.23
CA SER A 134 2.84 -8.06 -1.95
C SER A 134 1.48 -8.61 -1.53
N VAL A 135 1.44 -9.76 -0.85
CA VAL A 135 0.17 -10.30 -0.32
C VAL A 135 0.30 -10.44 1.19
N PHE A 136 -0.67 -9.90 1.93
CA PHE A 136 -0.70 -9.98 3.38
C PHE A 136 -1.73 -10.99 3.85
N TYR A 137 -1.29 -12.01 4.56
CA TYR A 137 -2.12 -13.00 5.23
C TYR A 137 -2.28 -12.62 6.70
N GLY A 138 -3.43 -12.05 7.04
CA GLY A 138 -3.73 -11.56 8.39
C GLY A 138 -4.03 -12.66 9.42
N MET A 139 -4.20 -13.91 8.98
CA MET A 139 -4.54 -15.07 9.83
C MET A 139 -3.59 -16.23 9.55
N GLY A 140 -2.29 -16.02 9.80
CA GLY A 140 -1.29 -17.06 9.64
C GLY A 140 -0.50 -16.99 8.34
N CYS A 141 0.01 -18.13 7.89
CA CYS A 141 0.80 -18.28 6.67
C CYS A 141 0.08 -19.24 5.71
N PRO A 142 0.02 -18.99 4.40
CA PRO A 142 -0.50 -19.93 3.45
C PRO A 142 0.45 -21.13 3.30
N ASP A 143 -0.02 -22.22 2.68
CA ASP A 143 0.79 -23.38 2.35
C ASP A 143 1.84 -23.08 1.26
N ALA A 144 2.79 -23.99 1.09
CA ALA A 144 3.89 -23.85 0.13
C ALA A 144 3.39 -23.77 -1.32
N ASP A 145 2.32 -24.47 -1.68
CA ASP A 145 1.76 -24.43 -3.03
C ASP A 145 1.15 -23.07 -3.33
N THR A 146 0.46 -22.47 -2.37
CA THR A 146 -0.09 -21.10 -2.48
C THR A 146 1.04 -20.08 -2.59
N ILE A 147 2.11 -20.20 -1.81
CA ILE A 147 3.29 -19.31 -1.90
C ILE A 147 3.93 -19.42 -3.29
N LYS A 148 4.13 -20.65 -3.77
CA LYS A 148 4.66 -20.92 -5.11
C LYS A 148 3.75 -20.30 -6.20
N LYS A 149 2.44 -20.53 -6.12
CA LYS A 149 1.48 -19.90 -7.05
C LYS A 149 1.62 -18.38 -7.08
N HIS A 150 1.76 -17.74 -5.92
CA HIS A 150 1.99 -16.30 -5.84
C HIS A 150 3.30 -15.88 -6.50
N ALA A 151 4.39 -16.63 -6.27
CA ALA A 151 5.68 -16.36 -6.91
C ALA A 151 5.57 -16.45 -8.45
N ASP A 152 4.89 -17.49 -8.97
CA ASP A 152 4.64 -17.67 -10.40
C ASP A 152 3.78 -16.54 -10.99
N GLN A 153 2.91 -15.92 -10.19
CA GLN A 153 2.10 -14.76 -10.53
C GLN A 153 2.83 -13.42 -10.40
N GLY A 154 4.11 -13.42 -10.03
CA GLY A 154 4.93 -12.21 -9.92
C GLY A 154 4.83 -11.48 -8.58
N VAL A 155 4.24 -12.09 -7.55
CA VAL A 155 4.25 -11.56 -6.19
C VAL A 155 5.68 -11.53 -5.67
N LYS A 156 6.12 -10.37 -5.17
CA LYS A 156 7.48 -10.15 -4.67
C LYS A 156 7.62 -10.51 -3.20
N ARG A 157 6.52 -10.50 -2.45
CA ARG A 157 6.53 -10.75 -1.01
C ARG A 157 5.20 -11.28 -0.52
N VAL A 158 5.25 -12.34 0.29
CA VAL A 158 4.14 -12.81 1.11
C VAL A 158 4.44 -12.43 2.57
N ILE A 159 3.48 -11.77 3.22
CA ILE A 159 3.59 -11.35 4.62
C ILE A 159 2.62 -12.21 5.42
N CYS A 160 3.15 -12.95 6.40
CA CYS A 160 2.37 -13.83 7.25
C CYS A 160 2.21 -13.16 8.63
N ALA A 161 0.97 -13.00 9.08
CA ALA A 161 0.73 -12.52 10.44
C ALA A 161 1.05 -13.58 11.47
N LEU A 162 1.74 -13.16 12.52
CA LEU A 162 1.94 -13.95 13.71
C LEU A 162 0.98 -13.43 14.79
N PRO A 163 0.15 -14.28 15.41
CA PRO A 163 -0.76 -13.80 16.45
C PRO A 163 0.03 -13.28 17.66
N PRO A 164 -0.52 -12.30 18.41
CA PRO A 164 0.12 -11.76 19.60
C PRO A 164 0.05 -12.77 20.76
N GLN A 165 0.99 -13.69 20.79
CA GLN A 165 1.12 -14.77 21.76
C GLN A 165 2.46 -14.66 22.49
N PRO A 166 2.60 -15.26 23.70
CA PRO A 166 3.91 -15.42 24.34
C PRO A 166 4.92 -16.16 23.44
N ALA A 167 6.20 -15.92 23.67
CA ALA A 167 7.28 -16.42 22.80
C ALA A 167 7.28 -17.96 22.67
N ASP A 168 6.95 -18.68 23.72
CA ASP A 168 6.84 -20.15 23.75
C ASP A 168 5.76 -20.70 22.83
N ALA A 169 4.70 -19.92 22.55
CA ALA A 169 3.65 -20.26 21.61
C ALA A 169 3.95 -19.69 20.19
N ALA A 170 4.53 -18.52 20.09
CA ALA A 170 4.78 -17.85 18.81
C ALA A 170 5.97 -18.45 18.03
N LEU A 171 7.06 -18.82 18.71
CA LEU A 171 8.25 -19.36 18.04
C LEU A 171 8.01 -20.67 17.29
N PRO A 172 7.28 -21.67 17.84
CA PRO A 172 6.94 -22.87 17.08
C PRO A 172 6.09 -22.58 15.82
N MET A 173 5.27 -21.53 15.83
CA MET A 173 4.51 -21.10 14.65
C MET A 173 5.42 -20.55 13.57
N LEU A 174 6.43 -19.75 13.94
CA LEU A 174 7.45 -19.28 12.99
C LEU A 174 8.22 -20.45 12.36
N ASP A 175 8.60 -21.44 13.15
CA ASP A 175 9.27 -22.65 12.65
C ASP A 175 8.37 -23.45 11.68
N GLN A 176 7.05 -23.43 11.93
CA GLN A 176 6.09 -24.02 11.00
C GLN A 176 5.97 -23.23 9.72
N TYR A 177 5.89 -21.89 9.80
CA TYR A 177 5.81 -21.02 8.61
C TYR A 177 7.06 -21.13 7.74
N ALA A 178 8.24 -21.24 8.36
CA ALA A 178 9.50 -21.40 7.65
C ALA A 178 9.57 -22.69 6.80
N LYS A 179 8.77 -23.69 7.11
CA LYS A 179 8.70 -24.94 6.30
C LYS A 179 7.93 -24.75 4.99
N ASN A 180 7.15 -23.68 4.86
CA ASN A 180 6.37 -23.37 3.67
C ASN A 180 7.16 -22.51 2.65
N ILE A 181 8.36 -22.06 3.01
CA ILE A 181 9.24 -21.22 2.21
C ILE A 181 10.39 -22.06 1.64
#